data_b9125ba942eb6b37f6d9043f5d1cf482
#
_entry.id   b9125ba942eb6b37f6d9043f5d1cf482
#
_cell.length_a   1.000
_cell.length_b   1.000
_cell.length_c   1.000
_cell.angle_alpha   90.00
_cell.angle_beta   90.00
_cell.angle_gamma   90.00
#
_symmetry.space_group_name_H-M   'P 1'
#
loop_
_entity.id
_entity.type
_entity.pdbx_description
1 polymer ?
#
loop_
_entity_poly.entity_id
_entity_poly.type
_entity_poly.pdbx_seq_one_letter_code
_entity_poly.pdbx_strand_id
1 'polypeptide(L)'
;KTIFYRRGLPIITEYLYAYPCEFLLVERGDFHNAAGCLEAAKADYEKALSTNPANPFAWKGLARIHRCRGKYDEAMICLRKCVFFYEKSGTQNHAWPELIVEQAEIYFLLGNTEMSEQFYRRYREMTGSAGERDRNRMRDFARCLACNDKTTEGLKVLEKAFVNVLDAAGEKLDLCVWCGEKTIAGNILTSWPEKIELLGKNTGNTQEYFEDYFFHLGWYGLICGSGKVAIKNMDKALIFHKEDLSKKDDIADLILACILYGDKKKGADYAQALKACMEREDKSGKDVYLKYPKLRIVHEYLAGY
;
A
#
# COMPACT_ATOMS: atom_id res chain seq x y z
N LYS A 1 -13.61 -5.94 8.63
CA LYS A 1 -13.29 -4.80 9.53
C LYS A 1 -14.56 -4.08 10.02
N THR A 2 -15.53 -3.76 9.16
CA THR A 2 -16.77 -3.01 9.49
C THR A 2 -17.65 -3.73 10.53
N ILE A 3 -17.68 -5.07 10.54
CA ILE A 3 -18.48 -5.86 11.48
C ILE A 3 -17.89 -5.77 12.90
N PHE A 4 -16.56 -5.86 13.03
CA PHE A 4 -15.87 -5.74 14.31
C PHE A 4 -16.07 -4.33 14.91
N TYR A 5 -15.96 -3.27 14.09
CA TYR A 5 -16.22 -1.91 14.52
C TYR A 5 -17.64 -1.73 15.05
N ARG A 6 -18.67 -2.16 14.29
CA ARG A 6 -20.08 -2.00 14.68
C ARG A 6 -20.45 -2.73 15.96
N ARG A 7 -19.82 -3.88 16.25
CA ARG A 7 -20.09 -4.68 17.44
C ARG A 7 -19.20 -4.36 18.63
N GLY A 8 -17.92 -4.06 18.40
CA GLY A 8 -16.93 -3.81 19.44
C GLY A 8 -17.05 -2.42 20.07
N LEU A 9 -17.31 -1.40 19.23
CA LEU A 9 -17.34 -0.02 19.71
C LEU A 9 -18.40 0.25 20.81
N PRO A 10 -19.66 -0.21 20.70
CA PRO A 10 -20.65 -0.04 21.76
C PRO A 10 -20.21 -0.72 23.07
N ILE A 11 -19.68 -1.93 22.98
CA ILE A 11 -19.22 -2.70 24.14
C ILE A 11 -18.10 -1.97 24.87
N ILE A 12 -17.04 -1.53 24.16
CA ILE A 12 -15.94 -0.78 24.77
C ILE A 12 -16.42 0.54 25.36
N THR A 13 -17.38 1.21 24.73
CA THR A 13 -17.92 2.46 25.22
C THR A 13 -18.69 2.28 26.53
N GLU A 14 -19.47 1.19 26.65
CA GLU A 14 -20.18 0.83 27.87
C GLU A 14 -19.19 0.46 28.99
N TYR A 15 -18.16 -0.33 28.70
CA TYR A 15 -17.10 -0.64 29.65
C TYR A 15 -16.35 0.60 30.13
N LEU A 16 -16.04 1.56 29.23
CA LEU A 16 -15.41 2.83 29.60
C LEU A 16 -16.28 3.69 30.52
N TYR A 17 -17.59 3.61 30.40
CA TYR A 17 -18.50 4.29 31.30
C TYR A 17 -18.44 3.71 32.71
N ALA A 18 -18.39 2.37 32.78
CA ALA A 18 -18.34 1.67 34.08
C ALA A 18 -16.92 1.68 34.71
N TYR A 19 -15.89 1.56 33.89
CA TYR A 19 -14.48 1.40 34.29
C TYR A 19 -13.56 2.32 33.47
N PRO A 20 -13.48 3.62 33.74
CA PRO A 20 -12.62 4.55 33.05
C PRO A 20 -11.15 4.15 33.21
N CYS A 21 -10.51 3.70 32.13
CA CYS A 21 -9.08 3.43 32.12
C CYS A 21 -8.45 3.77 30.76
N GLU A 22 -7.16 4.09 30.77
CA GLU A 22 -6.44 4.50 29.56
C GLU A 22 -6.34 3.39 28.53
N PHE A 23 -6.31 2.12 28.94
CA PHE A 23 -6.27 0.98 28.01
C PHE A 23 -7.54 0.90 27.16
N LEU A 24 -8.71 1.04 27.76
CA LEU A 24 -9.97 1.02 27.02
C LEU A 24 -10.10 2.25 26.10
N LEU A 25 -9.52 3.39 26.49
CA LEU A 25 -9.45 4.56 25.60
C LEU A 25 -8.59 4.28 24.39
N VAL A 26 -7.42 3.65 24.57
CA VAL A 26 -6.54 3.26 23.45
C VAL A 26 -7.24 2.26 22.54
N GLU A 27 -7.85 1.21 23.09
CA GLU A 27 -8.61 0.23 22.31
C GLU A 27 -9.74 0.89 21.52
N ARG A 28 -10.52 1.78 22.12
CA ARG A 28 -11.57 2.51 21.42
C ARG A 28 -10.99 3.41 20.33
N GLY A 29 -9.87 4.07 20.60
CA GLY A 29 -9.12 4.83 19.60
C GLY A 29 -8.68 3.99 18.42
N ASP A 30 -8.19 2.77 18.65
CA ASP A 30 -7.81 1.82 17.60
C ASP A 30 -9.02 1.39 16.75
N PHE A 31 -10.19 1.16 17.37
CA PHE A 31 -11.43 0.92 16.64
C PHE A 31 -11.85 2.11 15.78
N HIS A 32 -11.78 3.33 16.32
CA HIS A 32 -12.07 4.55 15.55
C HIS A 32 -11.10 4.74 14.39
N ASN A 33 -9.80 4.52 14.62
CA ASN A 33 -8.78 4.61 13.58
C ASN A 33 -9.00 3.58 12.47
N ALA A 34 -9.31 2.33 12.82
CA ALA A 34 -9.61 1.27 11.86
C ALA A 34 -10.87 1.55 11.01
N ALA A 35 -11.80 2.36 11.54
CA ALA A 35 -13.01 2.82 10.84
C ALA A 35 -12.78 4.10 10.01
N GLY A 36 -11.59 4.71 10.08
CA GLY A 36 -11.29 5.99 9.44
C GLY A 36 -11.81 7.22 10.20
N CYS A 37 -12.34 7.05 11.42
CA CYS A 37 -12.83 8.13 12.27
C CYS A 37 -11.66 8.79 13.03
N LEU A 38 -10.75 9.45 12.30
CA LEU A 38 -9.46 9.91 12.84
C LEU A 38 -9.59 10.93 13.97
N GLU A 39 -10.61 11.80 13.97
CA GLU A 39 -10.82 12.80 15.03
C GLU A 39 -11.23 12.13 16.35
N ALA A 40 -12.15 11.15 16.27
CA ALA A 40 -12.57 10.40 17.46
C ALA A 40 -11.41 9.56 18.02
N ALA A 41 -10.63 8.93 17.15
CA ALA A 41 -9.44 8.18 17.54
C ALA A 41 -8.42 9.09 18.24
N LYS A 42 -8.16 10.28 17.68
CA LYS A 42 -7.24 11.27 18.27
C LYS A 42 -7.69 11.69 19.67
N ALA A 43 -8.97 12.02 19.83
CA ALA A 43 -9.52 12.43 21.12
C ALA A 43 -9.35 11.33 22.19
N ASP A 44 -9.55 10.07 21.84
CA ASP A 44 -9.36 8.94 22.75
C ASP A 44 -7.90 8.76 23.15
N TYR A 45 -6.95 8.82 22.21
CA TYR A 45 -5.52 8.73 22.54
C TYR A 45 -5.03 9.92 23.38
N GLU A 46 -5.47 11.14 23.06
CA GLU A 46 -5.14 12.33 23.87
C GLU A 46 -5.70 12.21 25.30
N LYS A 47 -6.92 11.70 25.45
CA LYS A 47 -7.53 11.43 26.74
C LYS A 47 -6.77 10.34 27.51
N ALA A 48 -6.33 9.26 26.83
CA ALA A 48 -5.48 8.24 27.44
C ALA A 48 -4.16 8.83 27.94
N LEU A 49 -3.51 9.72 27.17
CA LEU A 49 -2.28 10.39 27.55
C LEU A 49 -2.46 11.43 28.66
N SER A 50 -3.65 12.04 28.80
CA SER A 50 -3.94 12.93 29.93
C SER A 50 -4.00 12.17 31.25
N THR A 51 -4.39 10.89 31.21
CA THR A 51 -4.40 9.99 32.37
C THR A 51 -3.03 9.36 32.62
N ASN A 52 -2.38 8.90 31.58
CA ASN A 52 -1.05 8.27 31.61
C ASN A 52 -0.16 8.77 30.48
N PRO A 53 0.63 9.85 30.68
CA PRO A 53 1.53 10.39 29.66
C PRO A 53 2.61 9.42 29.16
N ALA A 54 2.85 8.34 29.91
CA ALA A 54 3.82 7.31 29.58
C ALA A 54 3.22 6.14 28.77
N ASN A 55 1.94 6.20 28.40
CA ASN A 55 1.29 5.12 27.63
C ASN A 55 1.83 5.05 26.20
N PRO A 56 2.65 4.03 25.83
CA PRO A 56 3.29 3.96 24.53
C PRO A 56 2.28 3.66 23.40
N PHE A 57 1.19 2.95 23.69
CA PHE A 57 0.17 2.60 22.69
C PHE A 57 -0.59 3.83 22.21
N ALA A 58 -0.90 4.75 23.13
CA ALA A 58 -1.52 6.01 22.78
C ALA A 58 -0.60 6.89 21.92
N TRP A 59 0.70 6.96 22.23
CA TRP A 59 1.68 7.64 21.37
C TRP A 59 1.78 7.01 19.99
N LYS A 60 1.76 5.68 19.89
CA LYS A 60 1.73 4.96 18.61
C LYS A 60 0.47 5.29 17.82
N GLY A 61 -0.69 5.32 18.47
CA GLY A 61 -1.95 5.70 17.84
C GLY A 61 -1.92 7.12 17.26
N LEU A 62 -1.42 8.09 18.01
CA LEU A 62 -1.25 9.47 17.52
C LEU A 62 -0.26 9.54 16.34
N ALA A 63 0.84 8.80 16.38
CA ALA A 63 1.79 8.76 15.28
C ALA A 63 1.13 8.32 13.97
N ARG A 64 0.28 7.28 14.01
CA ARG A 64 -0.48 6.80 12.85
C ARG A 64 -1.44 7.85 12.32
N ILE A 65 -2.13 8.57 13.19
CA ILE A 65 -3.03 9.66 12.79
C ILE A 65 -2.25 10.79 12.11
N HIS A 66 -1.14 11.22 12.69
CA HIS A 66 -0.29 12.26 12.10
C HIS A 66 0.24 11.82 10.73
N ARG A 67 0.68 10.58 10.59
CA ARG A 67 1.10 10.00 9.31
C ARG A 67 -0.02 10.03 8.26
N CYS A 68 -1.23 9.60 8.61
CA CYS A 68 -2.38 9.64 7.69
C CYS A 68 -2.75 11.06 7.25
N ARG A 69 -2.37 12.09 8.00
CA ARG A 69 -2.59 13.51 7.67
C ARG A 69 -1.41 14.15 6.95
N GLY A 70 -0.37 13.40 6.62
CA GLY A 70 0.85 13.90 6.02
C GLY A 70 1.75 14.72 6.96
N LYS A 71 1.48 14.70 8.27
CA LYS A 71 2.25 15.39 9.31
C LYS A 71 3.36 14.48 9.82
N TYR A 72 4.38 14.28 8.99
CA TYR A 72 5.40 13.25 9.23
C TYR A 72 6.34 13.62 10.38
N ASP A 73 6.64 14.90 10.59
CA ASP A 73 7.48 15.34 11.71
C ASP A 73 6.80 15.10 13.06
N GLU A 74 5.51 15.44 13.17
CA GLU A 74 4.72 15.17 14.37
C GLU A 74 4.55 13.66 14.61
N ALA A 75 4.38 12.89 13.53
CA ALA A 75 4.34 11.43 13.63
C ALA A 75 5.65 10.87 14.19
N MET A 76 6.81 11.37 13.73
CA MET A 76 8.12 10.96 14.23
C MET A 76 8.32 11.33 15.70
N ILE A 77 7.87 12.51 16.12
CA ILE A 77 7.91 12.93 17.55
C ILE A 77 7.11 11.93 18.40
N CYS A 78 5.90 11.58 17.98
CA CYS A 78 5.07 10.60 18.68
C CYS A 78 5.71 9.22 18.74
N LEU A 79 6.31 8.75 17.66
CA LEU A 79 7.03 7.46 17.64
C LEU A 79 8.23 7.44 18.56
N ARG A 80 9.02 8.51 18.61
CA ARG A 80 10.16 8.62 19.54
C ARG A 80 9.72 8.54 20.99
N LYS A 81 8.60 9.18 21.34
CA LYS A 81 8.02 9.06 22.68
C LYS A 81 7.53 7.63 22.96
N CYS A 82 6.87 7.02 21.99
CA CYS A 82 6.45 5.63 22.08
C CYS A 82 7.65 4.70 22.38
N VAL A 83 8.73 4.79 21.59
CA VAL A 83 9.96 4.03 21.77
C VAL A 83 10.57 4.27 23.16
N PHE A 84 10.72 5.52 23.57
CA PHE A 84 11.27 5.90 24.85
C PHE A 84 10.50 5.27 26.04
N PHE A 85 9.17 5.30 26.01
CA PHE A 85 8.37 4.73 27.08
C PHE A 85 8.35 3.20 27.05
N TYR A 86 8.45 2.58 25.85
CA TYR A 86 8.65 1.14 25.75
C TYR A 86 9.96 0.68 26.36
N GLU A 87 11.05 1.38 26.07
CA GLU A 87 12.37 1.07 26.65
C GLU A 87 12.34 1.18 28.17
N LYS A 88 11.69 2.22 28.67
CA LYS A 88 11.61 2.48 30.11
C LYS A 88 10.75 1.46 30.87
N SER A 89 9.76 0.85 30.20
CA SER A 89 8.89 -0.17 30.82
C SER A 89 9.58 -1.53 30.98
N GLY A 90 10.76 -1.73 30.41
CA GLY A 90 11.49 -3.02 30.45
C GLY A 90 10.82 -4.15 29.67
N THR A 91 9.70 -3.87 29.02
CA THR A 91 8.99 -4.84 28.16
C THR A 91 9.66 -4.90 26.78
N GLN A 92 10.65 -5.76 26.60
CA GLN A 92 11.11 -6.16 25.27
C GLN A 92 10.01 -7.00 24.63
N ASN A 93 9.09 -6.35 23.94
CA ASN A 93 7.89 -7.01 23.40
C ASN A 93 7.98 -7.16 21.87
N HIS A 94 7.20 -8.11 21.33
CA HIS A 94 6.98 -8.36 19.91
C HIS A 94 6.57 -7.10 19.08
N ALA A 95 6.14 -6.03 19.73
CA ALA A 95 5.83 -4.74 19.10
C ALA A 95 7.05 -3.95 18.62
N TRP A 96 8.28 -4.30 19.05
CA TRP A 96 9.50 -3.57 18.72
C TRP A 96 9.83 -3.54 17.22
N PRO A 97 9.76 -4.66 16.49
CA PRO A 97 9.97 -4.66 15.03
C PRO A 97 8.97 -3.76 14.28
N GLU A 98 7.71 -3.73 14.73
CA GLU A 98 6.67 -2.85 14.16
C GLU A 98 7.05 -1.36 14.26
N LEU A 99 7.55 -0.93 15.41
CA LEU A 99 7.95 0.46 15.63
C LEU A 99 9.15 0.84 14.78
N ILE A 100 10.08 -0.08 14.57
CA ILE A 100 11.24 0.11 13.68
C ILE A 100 10.76 0.34 12.24
N VAL A 101 9.83 -0.47 11.76
CA VAL A 101 9.28 -0.31 10.42
C VAL A 101 8.47 0.99 10.28
N GLU A 102 7.64 1.34 11.27
CA GLU A 102 6.90 2.61 11.22
C GLU A 102 7.86 3.82 11.14
N GLN A 103 9.01 3.76 11.78
CA GLN A 103 10.05 4.79 11.64
C GLN A 103 10.69 4.77 10.24
N ALA A 104 10.98 3.59 9.69
CA ALA A 104 11.50 3.46 8.34
C ALA A 104 10.57 4.08 7.30
N GLU A 105 9.26 3.77 7.39
CA GLU A 105 8.23 4.30 6.51
C GLU A 105 8.15 5.84 6.59
N ILE A 106 8.21 6.42 7.79
CA ILE A 106 8.17 7.88 7.96
C ILE A 106 9.43 8.54 7.42
N TYR A 107 10.61 7.97 7.64
CA TYR A 107 11.84 8.49 7.05
C TYR A 107 11.80 8.45 5.52
N PHE A 108 11.22 7.40 4.93
CA PHE A 108 11.01 7.33 3.49
C PHE A 108 10.08 8.44 2.99
N LEU A 109 8.96 8.69 3.67
CA LEU A 109 8.02 9.76 3.34
C LEU A 109 8.60 11.16 3.52
N LEU A 110 9.56 11.33 4.42
CA LEU A 110 10.33 12.56 4.62
C LEU A 110 11.47 12.72 3.58
N GLY A 111 11.66 11.76 2.67
CA GLY A 111 12.73 11.76 1.68
C GLY A 111 14.10 11.37 2.23
N ASN A 112 14.20 10.99 3.51
CA ASN A 112 15.45 10.51 4.11
C ASN A 112 15.59 9.00 3.90
N THR A 113 15.92 8.63 2.67
CA THR A 113 15.99 7.23 2.22
C THR A 113 17.14 6.46 2.87
N GLU A 114 18.24 7.14 3.24
CA GLU A 114 19.36 6.51 3.95
C GLU A 114 18.97 6.04 5.36
N MET A 115 18.29 6.91 6.12
CA MET A 115 17.79 6.53 7.45
C MET A 115 16.71 5.45 7.33
N SER A 116 15.82 5.57 6.35
CA SER A 116 14.83 4.53 6.07
C SER A 116 15.48 3.16 5.83
N GLU A 117 16.52 3.10 5.01
CA GLU A 117 17.28 1.87 4.74
C GLU A 117 17.86 1.27 6.02
N GLN A 118 18.49 2.10 6.86
CA GLN A 118 19.07 1.63 8.13
C GLN A 118 18.02 0.99 9.04
N PHE A 119 16.84 1.59 9.14
CA PHE A 119 15.74 1.04 9.94
C PHE A 119 15.17 -0.25 9.34
N TYR A 120 15.03 -0.37 8.01
CA TYR A 120 14.63 -1.63 7.37
C TYR A 120 15.67 -2.75 7.56
N ARG A 121 16.97 -2.43 7.50
CA ARG A 121 18.03 -3.40 7.79
C ARG A 121 17.94 -3.88 9.22
N ARG A 122 17.78 -2.97 10.18
CA ARG A 122 17.58 -3.31 11.60
C ARG A 122 16.34 -4.19 11.81
N TYR A 123 15.23 -3.90 11.13
CA TYR A 123 14.04 -4.74 11.16
C TYR A 123 14.35 -6.17 10.71
N ARG A 124 15.05 -6.34 9.61
CA ARG A 124 15.44 -7.68 9.09
C ARG A 124 16.36 -8.42 10.04
N GLU A 125 17.33 -7.74 10.64
CA GLU A 125 18.22 -8.33 11.65
C GLU A 125 17.45 -8.85 12.87
N MET A 126 16.45 -8.10 13.33
CA MET A 126 15.65 -8.48 14.49
C MET A 126 14.66 -9.62 14.19
N THR A 127 14.12 -9.67 13.01
CA THR A 127 13.04 -10.60 12.64
C THR A 127 13.53 -11.84 11.87
N GLY A 128 14.75 -11.77 11.34
CA GLY A 128 15.33 -12.85 10.55
C GLY A 128 14.45 -13.29 9.38
N SER A 129 14.31 -14.60 9.19
CA SER A 129 13.53 -15.16 8.08
C SER A 129 12.03 -14.83 8.12
N ALA A 130 11.49 -14.51 9.29
CA ALA A 130 10.08 -14.09 9.40
C ALA A 130 9.87 -12.70 8.77
N GLY A 131 10.79 -11.76 9.02
CA GLY A 131 10.76 -10.44 8.40
C GLY A 131 11.02 -10.48 6.90
N GLU A 132 11.89 -11.37 6.44
CA GLU A 132 12.15 -11.55 5.00
C GLU A 132 10.93 -12.06 4.22
N ARG A 133 9.93 -12.69 4.88
CA ARG A 133 8.67 -13.15 4.29
C ARG A 133 7.54 -12.13 4.37
N ASP A 134 7.75 -11.01 5.03
CA ASP A 134 6.76 -9.92 5.05
C ASP A 134 6.80 -9.16 3.72
N ARG A 135 5.97 -9.61 2.79
CA ARG A 135 5.93 -9.14 1.40
C ARG A 135 5.76 -7.62 1.29
N ASN A 136 4.87 -7.03 2.07
CA ASN A 136 4.60 -5.60 2.00
C ASN A 136 5.81 -4.79 2.44
N ARG A 137 6.43 -5.16 3.56
CA ARG A 137 7.61 -4.46 4.08
C ARG A 137 8.84 -4.65 3.22
N MET A 138 8.99 -5.83 2.63
CA MET A 138 10.10 -6.09 1.70
C MET A 138 9.92 -5.32 0.39
N ARG A 139 8.69 -5.09 -0.07
CA ARG A 139 8.39 -4.20 -1.19
C ARG A 139 8.82 -2.75 -0.90
N ASP A 140 8.45 -2.23 0.26
CA ASP A 140 8.81 -0.87 0.66
C ASP A 140 10.32 -0.73 0.89
N PHE A 141 10.94 -1.74 1.47
CA PHE A 141 12.41 -1.79 1.59
C PHE A 141 13.12 -1.83 0.23
N ALA A 142 12.62 -2.60 -0.73
CA ALA A 142 13.18 -2.64 -2.08
C ALA A 142 13.08 -1.29 -2.78
N ARG A 143 11.96 -0.56 -2.62
CA ARG A 143 11.81 0.82 -3.11
C ARG A 143 12.81 1.77 -2.45
N CYS A 144 12.99 1.65 -1.15
CA CYS A 144 13.99 2.43 -0.41
C CYS A 144 15.41 2.19 -0.95
N LEU A 145 15.78 0.93 -1.18
CA LEU A 145 17.07 0.57 -1.78
C LEU A 145 17.24 1.15 -3.18
N ALA A 146 16.19 1.12 -4.00
CA ALA A 146 16.23 1.70 -5.34
C ALA A 146 16.43 3.23 -5.30
N CYS A 147 15.85 3.94 -4.34
CA CYS A 147 16.10 5.36 -4.10
C CYS A 147 17.56 5.66 -3.71
N ASN A 148 18.26 4.69 -3.15
CA ASN A 148 19.66 4.79 -2.75
C ASN A 148 20.62 4.18 -3.80
N ASP A 149 20.22 4.11 -5.07
CA ASP A 149 20.97 3.53 -6.18
C ASP A 149 21.35 2.04 -5.99
N LYS A 150 20.61 1.32 -5.15
CA LYS A 150 20.80 -0.10 -4.84
C LYS A 150 19.72 -1.00 -5.44
N THR A 151 19.27 -0.68 -6.67
CA THR A 151 18.17 -1.41 -7.34
C THR A 151 18.41 -2.92 -7.41
N THR A 152 19.64 -3.35 -7.72
CA THR A 152 20.00 -4.76 -7.78
C THR A 152 19.80 -5.48 -6.43
N GLU A 153 20.10 -4.83 -5.31
CA GLU A 153 19.84 -5.37 -3.98
C GLU A 153 18.34 -5.44 -3.69
N GLY A 154 17.58 -4.39 -4.07
CA GLY A 154 16.12 -4.37 -3.97
C GLY A 154 15.47 -5.54 -4.71
N LEU A 155 15.92 -5.85 -5.93
CA LEU A 155 15.43 -7.00 -6.70
C LEU A 155 15.70 -8.35 -6.00
N LYS A 156 16.85 -8.51 -5.35
CA LYS A 156 17.17 -9.71 -4.55
C LYS A 156 16.30 -9.81 -3.30
N VAL A 157 15.96 -8.68 -2.68
CA VAL A 157 15.04 -8.65 -1.53
C VAL A 157 13.66 -9.15 -1.94
N LEU A 158 13.12 -8.69 -3.07
CA LEU A 158 11.84 -9.16 -3.60
C LEU A 158 11.87 -10.64 -3.97
N GLU A 159 12.95 -11.12 -4.57
CA GLU A 159 13.10 -12.53 -4.93
C GLU A 159 13.03 -13.47 -3.73
N LYS A 160 13.58 -13.05 -2.58
CA LYS A 160 13.51 -13.82 -1.32
C LYS A 160 12.15 -13.73 -0.65
N ALA A 161 11.47 -12.59 -0.75
CA ALA A 161 10.19 -12.36 -0.09
C ALA A 161 9.03 -13.11 -0.77
N PHE A 162 9.12 -13.34 -2.07
CA PHE A 162 8.08 -13.97 -2.87
C PHE A 162 8.50 -15.36 -3.29
N VAL A 163 7.85 -16.38 -2.72
CA VAL A 163 8.16 -17.80 -2.99
C VAL A 163 7.77 -18.21 -4.42
N ASN A 164 6.68 -17.64 -4.93
CA ASN A 164 6.25 -17.89 -6.31
C ASN A 164 7.10 -17.05 -7.27
N VAL A 165 7.68 -17.72 -8.25
CA VAL A 165 8.58 -17.08 -9.24
C VAL A 165 7.87 -16.01 -10.07
N LEU A 166 6.58 -16.19 -10.38
CA LEU A 166 5.80 -15.22 -11.15
C LEU A 166 5.40 -14.02 -10.31
N ASP A 167 4.99 -14.22 -9.05
CA ASP A 167 4.74 -13.13 -8.11
C ASP A 167 6.02 -12.30 -7.91
N ALA A 168 7.16 -12.96 -7.72
CA ALA A 168 8.45 -12.29 -7.63
C ALA A 168 8.82 -11.51 -8.90
N ALA A 169 8.49 -12.04 -10.08
CA ALA A 169 8.72 -11.35 -11.35
C ALA A 169 7.86 -10.11 -11.48
N GLY A 170 6.58 -10.16 -11.09
CA GLY A 170 5.68 -9.00 -11.06
C GLY A 170 6.21 -7.88 -10.15
N GLU A 171 6.56 -8.20 -8.93
CA GLU A 171 7.10 -7.23 -7.98
C GLU A 171 8.43 -6.61 -8.43
N LYS A 172 9.29 -7.41 -9.06
CA LYS A 172 10.53 -6.89 -9.66
C LYS A 172 10.26 -5.94 -10.81
N LEU A 173 9.25 -6.22 -11.63
CA LEU A 173 8.83 -5.33 -12.72
C LEU A 173 8.26 -4.03 -12.18
N ASP A 174 7.40 -4.09 -11.16
CA ASP A 174 6.87 -2.90 -10.50
C ASP A 174 7.99 -2.00 -9.96
N LEU A 175 9.01 -2.59 -9.35
CA LEU A 175 10.18 -1.84 -8.91
C LEU A 175 10.93 -1.22 -10.08
N CYS A 176 11.19 -1.99 -11.15
CA CYS A 176 11.90 -1.51 -12.34
C CYS A 176 11.13 -0.39 -13.05
N VAL A 177 9.80 -0.51 -13.16
CA VAL A 177 8.93 0.54 -13.72
C VAL A 177 9.02 1.80 -12.87
N TRP A 178 8.92 1.64 -11.55
CA TRP A 178 8.95 2.76 -10.60
C TRP A 178 10.27 3.54 -10.62
N CYS A 179 11.43 2.86 -10.77
CA CYS A 179 12.74 3.53 -10.85
C CYS A 179 13.26 3.76 -12.30
N GLY A 180 12.47 3.37 -13.32
CA GLY A 180 12.81 3.59 -14.73
C GLY A 180 13.88 2.64 -15.32
N GLU A 181 14.10 1.46 -14.68
CA GLU A 181 15.09 0.45 -15.10
C GLU A 181 14.62 -0.38 -16.30
N LYS A 182 14.66 0.21 -17.49
CA LYS A 182 14.14 -0.37 -18.74
C LYS A 182 14.79 -1.69 -19.14
N THR A 183 16.10 -1.79 -19.01
CA THR A 183 16.87 -2.98 -19.44
C THR A 183 16.50 -4.19 -18.60
N ILE A 184 16.44 -4.03 -17.27
CA ILE A 184 16.10 -5.12 -16.36
C ILE A 184 14.64 -5.53 -16.56
N ALA A 185 13.73 -4.57 -16.68
CA ALA A 185 12.31 -4.80 -16.95
C ALA A 185 12.11 -5.60 -18.25
N GLY A 186 12.79 -5.21 -19.34
CA GLY A 186 12.75 -5.90 -20.62
C GLY A 186 13.22 -7.36 -20.52
N ASN A 187 14.29 -7.63 -19.79
CA ASN A 187 14.80 -8.99 -19.59
C ASN A 187 13.81 -9.87 -18.81
N ILE A 188 13.18 -9.32 -17.77
CA ILE A 188 12.16 -10.04 -16.99
C ILE A 188 10.97 -10.37 -17.89
N LEU A 189 10.45 -9.39 -18.64
CA LEU A 189 9.30 -9.58 -19.53
C LEU A 189 9.58 -10.61 -20.65
N THR A 190 10.79 -10.63 -21.19
CA THR A 190 11.17 -11.61 -22.24
C THR A 190 11.11 -13.05 -21.73
N SER A 191 11.49 -13.29 -20.48
CA SER A 191 11.50 -14.63 -19.88
C SER A 191 10.16 -15.06 -19.24
N TRP A 192 9.20 -14.15 -19.11
CA TRP A 192 7.97 -14.41 -18.35
C TRP A 192 7.00 -15.39 -19.04
N PRO A 193 6.73 -15.30 -20.36
CA PRO A 193 5.81 -16.24 -21.02
C PRO A 193 6.20 -17.71 -20.83
N GLU A 194 7.49 -18.04 -20.97
CA GLU A 194 7.96 -19.41 -20.76
C GLU A 194 7.70 -19.91 -19.33
N LYS A 195 7.85 -19.02 -18.34
CA LYS A 195 7.58 -19.35 -16.94
C LYS A 195 6.08 -19.58 -16.68
N ILE A 196 5.20 -18.80 -17.32
CA ILE A 196 3.74 -19.00 -17.24
C ILE A 196 3.37 -20.36 -17.84
N GLU A 197 3.90 -20.70 -19.03
CA GLU A 197 3.63 -21.97 -19.68
C GLU A 197 4.11 -23.16 -18.85
N LEU A 198 5.30 -23.04 -18.23
CA LEU A 198 5.83 -24.07 -17.35
C LEU A 198 4.96 -24.28 -16.11
N LEU A 199 4.48 -23.21 -15.51
CA LEU A 199 3.56 -23.26 -14.35
C LEU A 199 2.22 -23.87 -14.75
N GLY A 200 1.67 -23.49 -15.91
CA GLY A 200 0.40 -23.99 -16.41
C GLY A 200 0.35 -25.49 -16.63
N LYS A 201 1.47 -26.12 -16.99
CA LYS A 201 1.59 -27.57 -17.06
C LYS A 201 1.36 -28.25 -15.71
N ASN A 202 1.62 -27.55 -14.61
CA ASN A 202 1.51 -28.08 -13.25
C ASN A 202 0.21 -27.70 -12.53
N THR A 203 -0.38 -26.54 -12.83
CA THR A 203 -1.52 -25.98 -12.09
C THR A 203 -2.81 -25.90 -12.89
N GLY A 204 -2.76 -25.97 -14.20
CA GLY A 204 -3.92 -25.86 -15.10
C GLY A 204 -4.52 -24.44 -15.21
N ASN A 205 -4.07 -23.48 -14.42
CA ASN A 205 -4.56 -22.10 -14.45
C ASN A 205 -3.42 -21.13 -14.80
N THR A 206 -3.44 -20.60 -16.01
CA THR A 206 -2.43 -19.64 -16.50
C THR A 206 -3.02 -18.27 -16.81
N GLN A 207 -4.35 -18.14 -16.82
CA GLN A 207 -5.04 -16.94 -17.28
C GLN A 207 -4.64 -15.70 -16.48
N GLU A 208 -4.70 -15.76 -15.16
CA GLU A 208 -4.36 -14.65 -14.27
C GLU A 208 -2.93 -14.15 -14.47
N TYR A 209 -1.98 -15.07 -14.68
CA TYR A 209 -0.58 -14.70 -14.93
C TYR A 209 -0.34 -14.07 -16.30
N PHE A 210 -1.13 -14.43 -17.33
CA PHE A 210 -1.07 -13.75 -18.62
C PHE A 210 -1.69 -12.36 -18.57
N GLU A 211 -2.72 -12.15 -17.75
CA GLU A 211 -3.28 -10.83 -17.49
C GLU A 211 -2.24 -9.91 -16.86
N ASP A 212 -1.60 -10.36 -15.79
CA ASP A 212 -0.53 -9.61 -15.11
C ASP A 212 0.64 -9.35 -16.08
N TYR A 213 1.02 -10.31 -16.90
CA TYR A 213 2.04 -10.13 -17.92
C TYR A 213 1.68 -9.02 -18.92
N PHE A 214 0.47 -9.01 -19.47
CA PHE A 214 0.06 -7.98 -20.42
C PHE A 214 -0.06 -6.61 -19.76
N PHE A 215 -0.46 -6.56 -18.51
CA PHE A 215 -0.53 -5.32 -17.75
C PHE A 215 0.87 -4.72 -17.54
N HIS A 216 1.82 -5.50 -17.10
CA HIS A 216 3.22 -5.08 -16.94
C HIS A 216 3.90 -4.74 -18.29
N LEU A 217 3.56 -5.46 -19.35
CA LEU A 217 4.02 -5.12 -20.70
C LEU A 217 3.48 -3.76 -21.16
N GLY A 218 2.26 -3.43 -20.75
CA GLY A 218 1.68 -2.09 -20.91
C GLY A 218 2.49 -1.01 -20.17
N TRP A 219 2.77 -1.20 -18.92
CA TRP A 219 3.61 -0.31 -18.13
C TRP A 219 5.03 -0.16 -18.70
N TYR A 220 5.63 -1.24 -19.13
CA TYR A 220 6.91 -1.20 -19.84
C TYR A 220 6.84 -0.33 -21.10
N GLY A 221 5.74 -0.43 -21.86
CA GLY A 221 5.48 0.46 -23.00
C GLY A 221 5.47 1.93 -22.60
N LEU A 222 4.90 2.29 -21.43
CA LEU A 222 4.90 3.67 -20.94
C LEU A 222 6.31 4.18 -20.65
N ILE A 223 7.10 3.44 -19.89
CA ILE A 223 8.48 3.87 -19.55
C ILE A 223 9.41 3.91 -20.77
N CYS A 224 9.10 3.14 -21.83
CA CYS A 224 9.79 3.22 -23.12
C CYS A 224 9.27 4.33 -24.04
N GLY A 225 8.25 5.09 -23.64
CA GLY A 225 7.66 6.17 -24.42
C GLY A 225 6.75 5.70 -25.57
N SER A 226 6.27 4.44 -25.53
CA SER A 226 5.41 3.86 -26.55
C SER A 226 3.97 3.70 -26.08
N GLY A 227 3.20 4.79 -26.09
CA GLY A 227 1.81 4.81 -25.64
C GLY A 227 0.90 3.84 -26.38
N LYS A 228 1.10 3.66 -27.71
CA LYS A 228 0.34 2.68 -28.50
C LYS A 228 0.55 1.24 -28.00
N VAL A 229 1.79 0.88 -27.64
CA VAL A 229 2.11 -0.43 -27.08
C VAL A 229 1.50 -0.59 -25.70
N ALA A 230 1.57 0.47 -24.89
CA ALA A 230 0.99 0.50 -23.55
C ALA A 230 -0.52 0.23 -23.58
N ILE A 231 -1.28 1.06 -24.30
CA ILE A 231 -2.74 0.95 -24.40
C ILE A 231 -3.16 -0.42 -24.96
N LYS A 232 -2.48 -0.90 -26.00
CA LYS A 232 -2.78 -2.21 -26.61
C LYS A 232 -2.63 -3.37 -25.63
N ASN A 233 -1.59 -3.36 -24.80
CA ASN A 233 -1.33 -4.46 -23.86
C ASN A 233 -2.19 -4.37 -22.62
N MET A 234 -2.41 -3.18 -22.05
CA MET A 234 -3.36 -2.98 -20.94
C MET A 234 -4.79 -3.36 -21.34
N ASP A 235 -5.20 -3.02 -22.58
CA ASP A 235 -6.49 -3.43 -23.16
C ASP A 235 -6.64 -4.95 -23.24
N LYS A 236 -5.56 -5.65 -23.63
CA LYS A 236 -5.55 -7.13 -23.63
C LYS A 236 -5.69 -7.70 -22.21
N ALA A 237 -5.01 -7.13 -21.22
CA ALA A 237 -5.14 -7.56 -19.85
C ALA A 237 -6.59 -7.46 -19.35
N LEU A 238 -7.32 -6.41 -19.74
CA LEU A 238 -8.72 -6.19 -19.35
C LEU A 238 -9.74 -7.01 -20.11
N ILE A 239 -9.40 -7.61 -21.27
CA ILE A 239 -10.34 -8.47 -22.03
C ILE A 239 -10.86 -9.62 -21.18
N PHE A 240 -10.06 -10.13 -20.25
CA PHE A 240 -10.41 -11.23 -19.35
C PHE A 240 -11.33 -10.80 -18.19
N HIS A 241 -11.46 -9.48 -17.93
CA HIS A 241 -12.20 -8.92 -16.78
C HIS A 241 -13.39 -8.04 -17.18
N LYS A 242 -13.97 -8.22 -18.36
CA LYS A 242 -15.05 -7.36 -18.88
C LYS A 242 -16.26 -7.18 -17.94
N GLU A 243 -16.43 -8.05 -16.95
CA GLU A 243 -17.55 -8.02 -15.99
C GLU A 243 -17.11 -7.90 -14.52
N ASP A 244 -15.82 -8.11 -14.21
CA ASP A 244 -15.29 -8.07 -12.84
C ASP A 244 -14.44 -6.81 -12.61
N LEU A 245 -14.99 -5.88 -11.86
CA LEU A 245 -14.33 -4.62 -11.47
C LEU A 245 -13.44 -4.75 -10.23
N SER A 246 -13.05 -5.96 -9.86
CA SER A 246 -12.11 -6.19 -8.75
C SER A 246 -10.76 -5.46 -8.97
N LYS A 247 -10.37 -5.22 -10.24
CA LYS A 247 -9.13 -4.52 -10.66
C LYS A 247 -9.37 -3.05 -11.04
N LYS A 248 -10.04 -2.30 -10.18
CA LYS A 248 -10.34 -0.86 -10.39
C LYS A 248 -9.09 -0.02 -10.62
N ASP A 249 -8.01 -0.34 -9.93
CA ASP A 249 -6.72 0.37 -10.06
C ASP A 249 -6.10 0.15 -11.45
N ASP A 250 -6.21 -1.06 -12.01
CA ASP A 250 -5.68 -1.41 -13.33
C ASP A 250 -6.44 -0.68 -14.45
N ILE A 251 -7.77 -0.56 -14.29
CA ILE A 251 -8.61 0.23 -15.20
C ILE A 251 -8.25 1.70 -15.12
N ALA A 252 -8.00 2.24 -13.93
CA ALA A 252 -7.58 3.62 -13.76
C ALA A 252 -6.24 3.90 -14.45
N ASP A 253 -5.29 2.97 -14.38
CA ASP A 253 -4.01 3.09 -15.04
C ASP A 253 -4.16 3.06 -16.58
N LEU A 254 -5.05 2.23 -17.13
CA LEU A 254 -5.37 2.25 -18.57
C LEU A 254 -6.01 3.58 -18.99
N ILE A 255 -6.93 4.13 -18.20
CA ILE A 255 -7.54 5.43 -18.45
C ILE A 255 -6.47 6.50 -18.50
N LEU A 256 -5.57 6.54 -17.52
CA LEU A 256 -4.43 7.47 -17.48
C LEU A 256 -3.52 7.33 -18.71
N ALA A 257 -3.22 6.09 -19.13
CA ALA A 257 -2.45 5.84 -20.33
C ALA A 257 -3.16 6.38 -21.60
N CYS A 258 -4.46 6.15 -21.74
CA CYS A 258 -5.25 6.70 -22.86
C CYS A 258 -5.23 8.23 -22.86
N ILE A 259 -5.36 8.87 -21.71
CA ILE A 259 -5.32 10.33 -21.57
C ILE A 259 -3.97 10.89 -21.98
N LEU A 260 -2.89 10.33 -21.43
CA LEU A 260 -1.52 10.80 -21.66
C LEU A 260 -1.06 10.66 -23.12
N TYR A 261 -1.51 9.63 -23.82
CA TYR A 261 -1.09 9.31 -25.19
C TYR A 261 -2.14 9.63 -26.26
N GLY A 262 -3.16 10.37 -25.92
CA GLY A 262 -4.06 11.05 -26.88
C GLY A 262 -5.27 10.24 -27.33
N ASP A 263 -5.55 9.05 -26.79
CA ASP A 263 -6.81 8.34 -27.03
C ASP A 263 -7.86 8.75 -25.99
N LYS A 264 -8.21 10.04 -26.02
CA LYS A 264 -9.13 10.65 -25.03
C LYS A 264 -10.51 10.02 -25.06
N LYS A 265 -11.00 9.62 -26.26
CA LYS A 265 -12.33 8.99 -26.41
C LYS A 265 -12.36 7.66 -25.63
N LYS A 266 -11.39 6.80 -25.88
CA LYS A 266 -11.29 5.50 -25.22
C LYS A 266 -11.12 5.65 -23.71
N GLY A 267 -10.28 6.62 -23.27
CA GLY A 267 -10.13 6.96 -21.85
C GLY A 267 -11.45 7.40 -21.20
N ALA A 268 -12.24 8.23 -21.88
CA ALA A 268 -13.55 8.68 -21.39
C ALA A 268 -14.58 7.54 -21.32
N ASP A 269 -14.62 6.64 -22.31
CA ASP A 269 -15.50 5.47 -22.33
C ASP A 269 -15.22 4.54 -21.15
N TYR A 270 -13.94 4.26 -20.86
CA TYR A 270 -13.54 3.47 -19.68
C TYR A 270 -13.86 4.16 -18.36
N ALA A 271 -13.61 5.48 -18.25
CA ALA A 271 -13.92 6.24 -17.05
C ALA A 271 -15.42 6.25 -16.74
N GLN A 272 -16.26 6.39 -17.76
CA GLN A 272 -17.72 6.33 -17.61
C GLN A 272 -18.19 4.94 -17.17
N ALA A 273 -17.66 3.88 -17.78
CA ALA A 273 -17.97 2.50 -17.40
C ALA A 273 -17.57 2.22 -15.94
N LEU A 274 -16.36 2.63 -15.54
CA LEU A 274 -15.86 2.47 -14.19
C LEU A 274 -16.72 3.23 -13.18
N LYS A 275 -17.08 4.48 -13.47
CA LYS A 275 -17.96 5.30 -12.63
C LYS A 275 -19.32 4.61 -12.41
N ALA A 276 -19.97 4.16 -13.49
CA ALA A 276 -21.27 3.50 -13.43
C ALA A 276 -21.25 2.20 -12.60
N CYS A 277 -20.11 1.52 -12.57
CA CYS A 277 -19.96 0.32 -11.78
C CYS A 277 -19.70 0.61 -10.30
N MET A 278 -18.90 1.62 -10.01
CA MET A 278 -18.64 2.05 -8.64
C MET A 278 -19.88 2.59 -7.95
N GLU A 279 -20.74 3.31 -8.69
CA GLU A 279 -22.04 3.81 -8.20
C GLU A 279 -23.02 2.66 -7.89
N ARG A 280 -22.95 1.55 -8.63
CA ARG A 280 -23.75 0.33 -8.34
C ARG A 280 -23.30 -0.38 -7.07
N GLU A 281 -22.01 -0.40 -6.78
CA GLU A 281 -21.44 -1.06 -5.59
C GLU A 281 -21.57 -0.23 -4.31
N ASP A 282 -21.45 1.10 -4.40
CA ASP A 282 -21.48 1.99 -3.24
C ASP A 282 -22.87 2.60 -3.01
N LYS A 283 -23.71 1.85 -2.32
CA LYS A 283 -25.04 2.32 -1.88
C LYS A 283 -24.99 3.40 -0.78
N SER A 284 -23.78 3.78 -0.32
CA SER A 284 -23.63 4.71 0.81
C SER A 284 -23.72 6.19 0.44
N GLY A 285 -23.77 6.52 -0.84
CA GLY A 285 -23.82 7.92 -1.33
C GLY A 285 -22.57 8.75 -1.01
N LYS A 286 -21.52 8.14 -0.49
CA LYS A 286 -20.24 8.82 -0.25
C LYS A 286 -19.48 8.93 -1.56
N ASP A 287 -18.77 10.06 -1.72
CA ASP A 287 -17.93 10.30 -2.89
C ASP A 287 -16.91 9.17 -3.08
N VAL A 288 -17.17 8.35 -4.10
CA VAL A 288 -16.39 7.17 -4.43
C VAL A 288 -14.95 7.54 -4.76
N TYR A 289 -14.72 8.74 -5.30
CA TYR A 289 -13.40 9.25 -5.67
C TYR A 289 -12.51 9.52 -4.46
N LEU A 290 -13.06 9.78 -3.27
CA LEU A 290 -12.28 9.93 -2.05
C LEU A 290 -11.61 8.62 -1.60
N LYS A 291 -12.18 7.47 -1.98
CA LYS A 291 -11.61 6.16 -1.66
C LYS A 291 -10.49 5.73 -2.59
N TYR A 292 -10.44 6.28 -3.79
CA TYR A 292 -9.53 5.87 -4.85
C TYR A 292 -8.81 7.09 -5.45
N PRO A 293 -7.65 7.51 -4.89
CA PRO A 293 -6.94 8.72 -5.30
C PRO A 293 -6.61 8.78 -6.80
N LYS A 294 -6.28 7.65 -7.43
CA LYS A 294 -6.03 7.57 -8.88
C LYS A 294 -7.26 7.95 -9.69
N LEU A 295 -8.44 7.51 -9.27
CA LEU A 295 -9.71 7.83 -9.95
C LEU A 295 -10.09 9.29 -9.79
N ARG A 296 -9.74 9.91 -8.68
CA ARG A 296 -9.93 11.35 -8.47
C ARG A 296 -9.13 12.16 -9.51
N ILE A 297 -7.88 11.81 -9.74
CA ILE A 297 -7.04 12.47 -10.76
C ILE A 297 -7.68 12.33 -12.16
N VAL A 298 -8.17 11.13 -12.50
CA VAL A 298 -8.87 10.87 -13.76
C VAL A 298 -10.13 11.71 -13.88
N HIS A 299 -10.93 11.79 -12.81
CA HIS A 299 -12.17 12.57 -12.78
C HIS A 299 -11.89 14.07 -12.91
N GLU A 300 -10.95 14.62 -12.16
CA GLU A 300 -10.57 16.04 -12.24
C GLU A 300 -10.06 16.41 -13.64
N TYR A 301 -9.33 15.51 -14.28
CA TYR A 301 -8.86 15.72 -15.66
C TYR A 301 -10.02 15.72 -16.67
N LEU A 302 -10.96 14.77 -16.55
CA LEU A 302 -12.09 14.65 -17.46
C LEU A 302 -13.15 15.74 -17.23
N ALA A 303 -13.28 16.27 -16.00
CA ALA A 303 -14.20 17.37 -15.68
C ALA A 303 -13.71 18.73 -16.19
N GLY A 304 -12.42 18.87 -16.52
CA GLY A 304 -11.82 20.06 -17.11
C GLY A 304 -11.91 20.12 -18.65
N TYR A 305 -12.55 19.14 -19.26
CA TYR A 305 -12.82 19.02 -20.69
C TYR A 305 -14.33 18.87 -20.95
#